data_1835b1833b8fd3b9a764bbb1347a5431
#
_entry.id   1835b1833b8fd3b9a764bbb1347a5431
#
_cell.length_a   1.000
_cell.length_b   1.000
_cell.length_c   1.000
_cell.angle_alpha   90.00
_cell.angle_beta   90.00
_cell.angle_gamma   90.00
#
_symmetry.space_group_name_H-M   'P 1'
#
loop_
_entity.id
_entity.type
_entity.pdbx_description
1 polymer ?
#
loop_
_entity_poly.entity_id
_entity_poly.type
_entity_poly.pdbx_seq_one_letter_code
_entity_poly.pdbx_strand_id
1 'polypeptide(L)'
;MSTTTAIRFTLNGEAVACDVPNHWTVVELLQERFGLFGARESCGQGLCGCCTVVVDGKPVTGCLHPAAFLDGATLQTIEAEGPDSGLDAVQAAFVEAGAFQCGYCTPGFTLAVRALLAEHPGPTDEQVRHG
;
A
#
# COMPACT_ATOMS: atom_id res chain seq x y z
N MET A 1 -11.68 -29.46 0.86
CA MET A 1 -11.68 -28.00 1.02
C MET A 1 -10.59 -27.39 0.18
N SER A 2 -10.88 -26.29 -0.47
CA SER A 2 -9.86 -25.58 -1.24
C SER A 2 -8.90 -24.84 -0.30
N THR A 3 -7.60 -24.88 -0.60
CA THR A 3 -6.55 -24.15 0.14
C THR A 3 -6.21 -22.82 -0.54
N THR A 4 -6.83 -22.56 -1.70
CA THR A 4 -6.63 -21.33 -2.47
C THR A 4 -7.96 -20.70 -2.83
N THR A 5 -7.94 -19.41 -3.08
CA THR A 5 -9.08 -18.63 -3.53
C THR A 5 -8.71 -17.92 -4.82
N ALA A 6 -9.57 -18.03 -5.84
CA ALA A 6 -9.41 -17.27 -7.07
C ALA A 6 -9.91 -15.85 -6.85
N ILE A 7 -9.09 -14.86 -7.14
CA ILE A 7 -9.42 -13.45 -6.98
C ILE A 7 -9.14 -12.67 -8.26
N ARG A 8 -9.92 -11.61 -8.46
CA ARG A 8 -9.72 -10.62 -9.51
C ARG A 8 -9.78 -9.25 -8.89
N PHE A 9 -8.77 -8.44 -9.13
CA PHE A 9 -8.71 -7.10 -8.57
C PHE A 9 -7.90 -6.18 -9.49
N THR A 10 -7.88 -4.91 -9.19
CA THR A 10 -7.07 -3.93 -9.91
C THR A 10 -5.83 -3.63 -9.07
N LEU A 11 -4.64 -3.81 -9.66
CA LEU A 11 -3.36 -3.53 -9.01
C LEU A 11 -2.66 -2.40 -9.75
N ASN A 12 -2.53 -1.25 -9.09
CA ASN A 12 -1.87 -0.06 -9.66
C ASN A 12 -2.39 0.27 -11.07
N GLY A 13 -3.70 0.22 -11.24
CA GLY A 13 -4.36 0.55 -12.50
C GLY A 13 -4.51 -0.59 -13.50
N GLU A 14 -3.96 -1.77 -13.21
CA GLU A 14 -4.05 -2.93 -14.09
C GLU A 14 -4.97 -4.01 -13.52
N ALA A 15 -5.83 -4.57 -14.37
CA ALA A 15 -6.67 -5.70 -13.98
C ALA A 15 -5.82 -6.96 -13.89
N VAL A 16 -5.86 -7.64 -12.74
CA VAL A 16 -5.12 -8.87 -12.49
C VAL A 16 -6.05 -9.94 -11.96
N ALA A 17 -5.69 -11.20 -12.19
CA ALA A 17 -6.41 -12.36 -11.68
C ALA A 17 -5.40 -13.42 -11.27
N CYS A 18 -5.61 -14.02 -10.10
CA CYS A 18 -4.74 -15.09 -9.63
C CYS A 18 -5.43 -15.95 -8.59
N ASP A 19 -4.89 -17.13 -8.38
CA ASP A 19 -5.24 -17.97 -7.23
C ASP A 19 -4.29 -17.62 -6.09
N VAL A 20 -4.83 -17.33 -4.93
CA VAL A 20 -4.05 -16.96 -3.75
C VAL A 20 -4.26 -17.98 -2.64
N PRO A 21 -3.18 -18.45 -2.00
CA PRO A 21 -3.32 -19.28 -0.80
C PRO A 21 -4.15 -18.56 0.27
N ASN A 22 -5.08 -19.28 0.89
CA ASN A 22 -6.04 -18.66 1.82
C ASN A 22 -5.39 -18.00 3.03
N HIS A 23 -4.17 -18.42 3.39
CA HIS A 23 -3.45 -17.88 4.54
C HIS A 23 -2.56 -16.68 4.22
N TRP A 24 -2.42 -16.33 2.93
CA TRP A 24 -1.56 -15.20 2.54
C TRP A 24 -2.15 -13.85 2.94
N THR A 25 -1.26 -12.98 3.35
CA THR A 25 -1.55 -11.55 3.52
C THR A 25 -1.33 -10.81 2.21
N VAL A 26 -1.77 -9.56 2.16
CA VAL A 26 -1.52 -8.68 1.00
C VAL A 26 -0.02 -8.50 0.75
N VAL A 27 0.79 -8.37 1.81
CA VAL A 27 2.26 -8.25 1.65
C VAL A 27 2.83 -9.50 1.00
N GLU A 28 2.45 -10.69 1.45
CA GLU A 28 2.92 -11.94 0.86
C GLU A 28 2.52 -12.05 -0.61
N LEU A 29 1.27 -11.70 -0.93
CA LEU A 29 0.79 -11.70 -2.31
C LEU A 29 1.62 -10.77 -3.19
N LEU A 30 1.85 -9.53 -2.75
CA LEU A 30 2.60 -8.53 -3.51
C LEU A 30 4.04 -8.98 -3.76
N GLN A 31 4.70 -9.53 -2.76
CA GLN A 31 6.09 -9.95 -2.86
C GLN A 31 6.24 -11.25 -3.66
N GLU A 32 5.46 -12.27 -3.33
CA GLU A 32 5.62 -13.60 -3.91
C GLU A 32 5.05 -13.73 -5.33
N ARG A 33 3.96 -13.03 -5.62
CA ARG A 33 3.27 -13.14 -6.91
C ARG A 33 3.65 -12.05 -7.89
N PHE A 34 3.85 -10.83 -7.41
CA PHE A 34 4.03 -9.65 -8.26
C PHE A 34 5.43 -9.05 -8.17
N GLY A 35 6.29 -9.54 -7.26
CA GLY A 35 7.64 -9.01 -7.10
C GLY A 35 7.67 -7.55 -6.64
N LEU A 36 6.65 -7.09 -5.94
CA LEU A 36 6.53 -5.72 -5.45
C LEU A 36 6.91 -5.68 -3.97
N PHE A 37 8.00 -5.01 -3.64
CA PHE A 37 8.61 -5.02 -2.32
C PHE A 37 8.49 -3.69 -1.58
N GLY A 38 7.70 -2.74 -2.07
CA GLY A 38 7.48 -1.46 -1.42
C GLY A 38 6.72 -1.60 -0.11
N ALA A 39 5.70 -2.46 -0.06
CA ALA A 39 5.03 -2.83 1.18
C ALA A 39 5.85 -3.92 1.87
N ARG A 40 6.23 -3.67 3.13
CA ARG A 40 7.17 -4.52 3.87
C ARG A 40 6.65 -4.79 5.27
N GLU A 41 6.85 -6.02 5.72
CA GLU A 41 6.54 -6.39 7.09
C GLU A 41 7.71 -6.04 8.01
N SER A 42 7.42 -5.37 9.12
CA SER A 42 8.38 -5.10 10.18
C SER A 42 7.84 -5.60 11.52
N CYS A 43 6.78 -4.97 12.03
CA CYS A 43 6.24 -5.38 13.33
C CYS A 43 5.34 -6.63 13.28
N GLY A 44 4.64 -6.86 12.17
CA GLY A 44 3.66 -7.95 12.04
C GLY A 44 2.44 -7.83 12.94
N GLN A 45 2.22 -6.66 13.55
CA GLN A 45 1.20 -6.45 14.58
C GLN A 45 0.26 -5.28 14.27
N GLY A 46 0.40 -4.67 13.10
CA GLY A 46 -0.42 -3.52 12.71
C GLY A 46 -0.03 -2.20 13.37
N LEU A 47 1.21 -2.05 13.84
CA LEU A 47 1.67 -0.87 14.56
C LEU A 47 2.55 0.07 13.73
N CYS A 48 3.53 -0.48 12.99
CA CYS A 48 4.59 0.34 12.39
C CYS A 48 4.21 1.01 11.06
N GLY A 49 3.23 0.48 10.33
CA GLY A 49 2.79 1.04 9.05
C GLY A 49 3.71 0.80 7.85
N CYS A 50 4.82 0.07 8.00
CA CYS A 50 5.73 -0.23 6.87
C CYS A 50 5.06 -1.03 5.75
N CYS A 51 3.99 -1.73 6.06
CA CYS A 51 3.20 -2.56 5.14
C CYS A 51 1.98 -1.85 4.57
N THR A 52 1.84 -0.54 4.78
CA THR A 52 0.66 0.21 4.33
C THR A 52 0.49 0.11 2.82
N VAL A 53 -0.71 -0.23 2.41
CA VAL A 53 -1.20 -0.18 1.03
C VAL A 53 -2.54 0.54 1.03
N VAL A 54 -3.05 0.89 -0.14
CA VAL A 54 -4.35 1.57 -0.26
C VAL A 54 -5.32 0.63 -0.96
N VAL A 55 -6.41 0.29 -0.27
CA VAL A 55 -7.47 -0.55 -0.81
C VAL A 55 -8.75 0.28 -0.89
N ASP A 56 -9.28 0.40 -2.10
CA ASP A 56 -10.49 1.20 -2.38
C ASP A 56 -10.40 2.62 -1.81
N GLY A 57 -9.23 3.24 -1.95
CA GLY A 57 -8.97 4.60 -1.50
C GLY A 57 -8.65 4.75 -0.02
N LYS A 58 -8.59 3.66 0.75
CA LYS A 58 -8.30 3.70 2.20
C LYS A 58 -6.99 3.00 2.53
N PRO A 59 -6.15 3.59 3.40
CA PRO A 59 -4.94 2.91 3.85
C PRO A 59 -5.30 1.71 4.71
N VAL A 60 -4.64 0.58 4.44
CA VAL A 60 -4.80 -0.64 5.22
C VAL A 60 -3.44 -1.22 5.57
N THR A 61 -3.42 -2.00 6.64
CA THR A 61 -2.23 -2.69 7.12
C THR A 61 -2.06 -4.00 6.35
N GLY A 62 -1.17 -3.99 5.35
CA GLY A 62 -1.01 -5.10 4.42
C GLY A 62 -0.50 -6.40 5.04
N CYS A 63 0.21 -6.34 6.17
CA CYS A 63 0.68 -7.54 6.87
C CYS A 63 -0.42 -8.26 7.65
N LEU A 64 -1.58 -7.63 7.84
CA LEU A 64 -2.74 -8.20 8.53
C LEU A 64 -3.96 -8.38 7.63
N HIS A 65 -3.96 -7.76 6.46
CA HIS A 65 -5.10 -7.84 5.53
C HIS A 65 -5.01 -9.13 4.72
N PRO A 66 -6.00 -10.02 4.81
CA PRO A 66 -5.99 -11.26 4.03
C PRO A 66 -6.04 -10.95 2.53
N ALA A 67 -5.17 -11.59 1.76
CA ALA A 67 -5.11 -11.38 0.31
C ALA A 67 -6.42 -11.79 -0.40
N ALA A 68 -7.09 -12.80 0.11
CA ALA A 68 -8.37 -13.26 -0.45
C ALA A 68 -9.46 -12.18 -0.43
N PHE A 69 -9.35 -11.18 0.46
CA PHE A 69 -10.32 -10.09 0.56
C PHE A 69 -10.14 -9.02 -0.53
N LEU A 70 -9.11 -9.14 -1.35
CA LEU A 70 -8.89 -8.20 -2.46
C LEU A 70 -9.81 -8.44 -3.65
N ASP A 71 -10.58 -9.53 -3.66
CA ASP A 71 -11.47 -9.82 -4.78
C ASP A 71 -12.45 -8.66 -5.01
N GLY A 72 -12.45 -8.12 -6.23
CA GLY A 72 -13.26 -6.95 -6.60
C GLY A 72 -12.72 -5.60 -6.13
N ALA A 73 -11.57 -5.56 -5.45
CA ALA A 73 -11.00 -4.33 -4.91
C ALA A 73 -10.04 -3.63 -5.87
N THR A 74 -9.72 -2.38 -5.55
CA THR A 74 -8.66 -1.60 -6.20
C THR A 74 -7.52 -1.43 -5.20
N LEU A 75 -6.38 -2.02 -5.51
CA LEU A 75 -5.18 -1.98 -4.67
C LEU A 75 -4.14 -1.04 -5.28
N GLN A 76 -3.64 -0.13 -4.46
CA GLN A 76 -2.53 0.75 -4.81
C GLN A 76 -1.37 0.53 -3.85
N THR A 77 -0.18 0.44 -4.42
CA THR A 77 1.09 0.35 -3.68
C THR A 77 1.96 1.54 -4.01
N ILE A 78 3.11 1.65 -3.34
CA ILE A 78 4.07 2.72 -3.61
C ILE A 78 4.62 2.67 -5.05
N GLU A 79 4.61 1.49 -5.67
CA GLU A 79 5.07 1.29 -7.03
C GLU A 79 4.09 1.85 -8.08
N ALA A 80 2.89 2.28 -7.69
CA ALA A 80 1.97 2.96 -8.61
C ALA A 80 2.64 4.22 -9.17
N GLU A 81 2.67 4.30 -10.50
CA GLU A 81 3.29 5.44 -11.18
C GLU A 81 2.47 6.72 -10.98
N GLY A 82 3.17 7.83 -10.83
CA GLY A 82 2.58 9.16 -10.86
C GLY A 82 2.25 9.60 -12.30
N PRO A 83 1.78 10.83 -12.46
CA PRO A 83 1.55 11.39 -13.79
C PRO A 83 2.79 11.29 -14.67
N ASP A 84 2.59 10.97 -15.95
CA ASP A 84 3.67 10.86 -16.95
C ASP A 84 4.73 9.79 -16.59
N SER A 85 4.32 8.71 -15.92
CA SER A 85 5.20 7.60 -15.49
C SER A 85 6.36 8.05 -14.60
N GLY A 86 6.14 9.13 -13.83
CA GLY A 86 7.11 9.68 -12.89
C GLY A 86 6.66 9.55 -11.43
N LEU A 87 7.33 10.30 -10.56
CA LEU A 87 6.93 10.39 -9.16
C LEU A 87 5.67 11.25 -9.02
N ASP A 88 4.78 10.87 -8.13
CA ASP A 88 3.68 11.76 -7.75
C ASP A 88 4.20 12.89 -6.83
N ALA A 89 3.33 13.85 -6.52
CA ALA A 89 3.70 15.04 -5.75
C ALA A 89 4.19 14.69 -4.34
N VAL A 90 3.63 13.67 -3.70
CA VAL A 90 4.03 13.24 -2.36
C VAL A 90 5.40 12.56 -2.40
N GLN A 91 5.60 11.64 -3.33
CA GLN A 91 6.89 10.99 -3.54
C GLN A 91 7.99 12.00 -3.83
N ALA A 92 7.71 12.95 -4.74
CA ALA A 92 8.66 14.00 -5.09
C ALA A 92 9.03 14.86 -3.88
N ALA A 93 8.06 15.19 -3.02
CA ALA A 93 8.30 15.97 -1.82
C ALA A 93 9.20 15.23 -0.82
N PHE A 94 9.02 13.92 -0.65
CA PHE A 94 9.88 13.09 0.19
C PHE A 94 11.33 13.08 -0.32
N VAL A 95 11.50 12.96 -1.63
CA VAL A 95 12.84 12.98 -2.25
C VAL A 95 13.49 14.36 -2.08
N GLU A 96 12.78 15.42 -2.41
CA GLU A 96 13.28 16.80 -2.35
C GLU A 96 13.67 17.19 -0.92
N ALA A 97 12.86 16.85 0.06
CA ALA A 97 13.13 17.15 1.46
C ALA A 97 14.14 16.20 2.13
N GLY A 98 14.53 15.11 1.45
CA GLY A 98 15.36 14.08 2.05
C GLY A 98 14.72 13.46 3.29
N ALA A 99 13.40 13.25 3.25
CA ALA A 99 12.60 12.88 4.41
C ALA A 99 12.68 11.37 4.72
N PHE A 100 13.90 10.83 4.73
CA PHE A 100 14.15 9.42 5.03
C PHE A 100 15.59 9.23 5.48
N GLN A 101 15.83 8.17 6.23
CA GLN A 101 17.18 7.71 6.56
C GLN A 101 17.45 6.40 5.81
N CYS A 102 17.19 5.23 6.41
CA CYS A 102 17.38 3.95 5.72
C CYS A 102 16.32 3.67 4.64
N GLY A 103 15.18 4.36 4.68
CA GLY A 103 14.13 4.24 3.68
C GLY A 103 13.17 3.06 3.89
N TYR A 104 13.33 2.26 4.94
CA TYR A 104 12.49 1.08 5.13
C TYR A 104 11.02 1.43 5.38
N CYS A 105 10.73 2.41 6.22
CA CYS A 105 9.35 2.85 6.53
C CYS A 105 8.80 3.83 5.49
N THR A 106 9.63 4.38 4.62
CA THR A 106 9.27 5.47 3.71
C THR A 106 8.10 5.14 2.78
N PRO A 107 8.03 3.97 2.13
CA PRO A 107 6.89 3.66 1.26
C PRO A 107 5.55 3.69 1.98
N GLY A 108 5.47 3.09 3.16
CA GLY A 108 4.25 3.09 3.97
C GLY A 108 3.86 4.49 4.41
N PHE A 109 4.83 5.29 4.85
CA PHE A 109 4.59 6.67 5.26
C PHE A 109 4.08 7.53 4.09
N THR A 110 4.69 7.38 2.94
CA THR A 110 4.31 8.11 1.73
C THR A 110 2.85 7.82 1.34
N LEU A 111 2.44 6.55 1.38
CA LEU A 111 1.05 6.17 1.09
C LEU A 111 0.08 6.69 2.14
N ALA A 112 0.46 6.67 3.41
CA ALA A 112 -0.37 7.23 4.49
C ALA A 112 -0.57 8.74 4.29
N VAL A 113 0.48 9.47 3.95
CA VAL A 113 0.40 10.91 3.64
C VAL A 113 -0.49 11.15 2.43
N ARG A 114 -0.34 10.36 1.38
CA ARG A 114 -1.17 10.49 0.18
C ARG A 114 -2.65 10.30 0.49
N ALA A 115 -2.98 9.28 1.29
CA ALA A 115 -4.35 9.01 1.70
C ALA A 115 -4.91 10.15 2.59
N LEU A 116 -4.10 10.67 3.50
CA LEU A 116 -4.48 11.83 4.33
C LEU A 116 -4.80 13.06 3.48
N LEU A 117 -3.96 13.37 2.50
CA LEU A 117 -4.16 14.52 1.62
C LEU A 117 -5.37 14.36 0.69
N ALA A 118 -5.70 13.12 0.32
CA ALA A 118 -6.90 12.85 -0.46
C ALA A 118 -8.18 13.10 0.37
N GLU A 119 -8.14 12.77 1.65
CA GLU A 119 -9.26 13.00 2.57
C GLU A 119 -9.31 14.46 3.05
N HIS A 120 -8.15 15.06 3.33
CA HIS A 120 -8.01 16.42 3.83
C HIS A 120 -6.99 17.19 2.97
N PRO A 121 -7.40 17.85 1.88
CA PRO A 121 -6.45 18.56 0.98
C PRO A 121 -5.63 19.65 1.64
N GLY A 122 -6.15 20.25 2.72
CA GLY A 122 -5.43 21.24 3.52
C GLY A 122 -5.47 20.85 4.99
N PRO A 123 -4.74 19.79 5.40
CA PRO A 123 -4.89 19.23 6.73
C PRO A 123 -4.40 20.19 7.82
N THR A 124 -5.08 20.17 8.98
CA THR A 124 -4.61 20.83 10.18
C THR A 124 -3.48 20.02 10.82
N ASP A 125 -2.72 20.67 11.72
CA ASP A 125 -1.67 19.95 12.48
C ASP A 125 -2.23 18.76 13.26
N GLU A 126 -3.45 18.90 13.81
CA GLU A 126 -4.11 17.81 14.52
C GLU A 126 -4.44 16.64 13.57
N GLN A 127 -4.96 16.92 12.38
CA GLN A 127 -5.24 15.91 11.38
C GLN A 127 -3.97 15.18 10.92
N VAL A 128 -2.85 15.89 10.78
CA VAL A 128 -1.56 15.30 10.44
C VAL A 128 -1.06 14.36 11.54
N ARG A 129 -1.29 14.71 12.82
CA ARG A 129 -0.84 13.89 13.95
C ARG A 129 -1.65 12.60 14.14
N HIS A 130 -2.91 12.60 13.73
CA HIS A 130 -3.85 11.50 13.96
C HIS A 130 -4.29 10.78 12.68
N GLY A 131 -3.78 11.18 11.53
CA GLY A 131 -4.07 10.59 10.22
C GLY A 131 -3.32 9.31 9.91
#